data_97b42a84cc1533cc6ee0a53ad6ac8966
#
_entry.id   97b42a84cc1533cc6ee0a53ad6ac8966
#
_cell.length_a   1.000
_cell.length_b   1.000
_cell.length_c   1.000
_cell.angle_alpha   90.00
_cell.angle_beta   90.00
_cell.angle_gamma   90.00
#
_symmetry.space_group_name_H-M   'P 1'
#
loop_
_entity.id
_entity.type
_entity.pdbx_description
1 polymer ?
#
loop_
_entity_poly.entity_id
_entity_poly.type
_entity_poly.pdbx_seq_one_letter_code
_entity_poly.pdbx_strand_id
1 'polypeptide(L)'
;MIYGVKIIHTHTVGNDDRRFYEELILKVTAESSDEAYEKSERYMQNYICDYTNINGERVKTLNIEAIDCFLAFDPEEDVQELYSSFSVNNSSLPEEEYYKLITSACDVEQLRALRNNDFNKPSV
;
A
#
# COMPACT_ATOMS: atom_id res chain seq x y z
N MET A 1 11.18 10.12 -18.28
CA MET A 1 11.38 8.77 -17.72
C MET A 1 10.13 8.33 -17.00
N ILE A 2 9.94 7.04 -16.85
CA ILE A 2 8.78 6.49 -16.15
C ILE A 2 9.25 5.93 -14.81
N TYR A 3 8.58 6.34 -13.76
CA TYR A 3 8.87 5.91 -12.39
C TYR A 3 7.70 5.14 -11.81
N GLY A 4 7.98 4.22 -10.89
CA GLY A 4 7.00 3.66 -9.99
C GLY A 4 7.14 4.32 -8.64
N VAL A 5 6.03 4.76 -8.06
CA VAL A 5 6.03 5.36 -6.72
C VAL A 5 5.11 4.54 -5.84
N LYS A 6 5.66 4.00 -4.77
CA LYS A 6 4.91 3.19 -3.82
C LYS A 6 4.30 4.09 -2.75
N ILE A 7 3.01 3.94 -2.56
CA ILE A 7 2.21 4.74 -1.63
C ILE A 7 1.61 3.81 -0.59
N ILE A 8 1.60 4.26 0.65
CA ILE A 8 0.78 3.65 1.70
C ILE A 8 -0.32 4.64 2.07
N HIS A 9 -1.55 4.22 1.90
CA HIS A 9 -2.74 4.98 2.27
C HIS A 9 -3.39 4.31 3.47
N THR A 10 -3.36 4.97 4.61
CA THR A 10 -3.92 4.45 5.84
C THR A 10 -5.32 5.00 6.03
N HIS A 11 -6.29 4.10 6.23
CA HIS A 11 -7.68 4.43 6.47
C HIS A 11 -8.05 4.08 7.91
N THR A 12 -8.92 4.88 8.51
CA THR A 12 -9.61 4.48 9.75
C THR A 12 -11.04 4.12 9.39
N VAL A 13 -11.54 3.06 10.01
CA VAL A 13 -12.91 2.57 9.78
C VAL A 13 -13.57 2.29 11.10
N GLY A 14 -14.76 2.86 11.31
CA GLY A 14 -15.53 2.67 12.52
C GLY A 14 -15.12 3.60 13.65
N ASN A 15 -15.80 3.44 14.78
CA ASN A 15 -15.61 4.28 15.97
C ASN A 15 -14.42 3.83 16.82
N ASP A 16 -13.90 2.66 16.57
CA ASP A 16 -12.80 2.05 17.31
C ASP A 16 -11.42 2.33 16.67
N ASP A 17 -11.39 3.24 15.70
CA ASP A 17 -10.16 3.61 14.96
C ASP A 17 -9.43 2.41 14.36
N ARG A 18 -10.19 1.41 13.91
CA ARG A 18 -9.63 0.27 13.21
C ARG A 18 -8.94 0.76 11.94
N ARG A 19 -7.70 0.33 11.73
CA ARG A 19 -6.89 0.80 10.61
C ARG A 19 -6.78 -0.24 9.52
N PHE A 20 -6.90 0.22 8.28
CA PHE A 20 -6.61 -0.54 7.08
C PHE A 20 -5.51 0.16 6.32
N TYR A 21 -4.57 -0.62 5.83
CA TYR A 21 -3.41 -0.11 5.10
C TYR A 21 -3.53 -0.54 3.65
N GLU A 22 -3.70 0.44 2.79
CA GLU A 22 -3.72 0.20 1.35
C GLU A 22 -2.36 0.48 0.77
N GLU A 23 -1.81 -0.48 0.08
CA GLU A 23 -0.54 -0.35 -0.60
C GLU A 23 -0.80 -0.26 -2.09
N LEU A 24 -0.30 0.79 -2.72
CA LEU A 24 -0.48 0.97 -4.15
C LEU A 24 0.79 1.50 -4.80
N ILE A 25 0.89 1.27 -6.10
CA ILE A 25 2.02 1.74 -6.89
C ILE A 25 1.46 2.58 -8.03
N LEU A 26 1.95 3.82 -8.14
CA LEU A 26 1.61 4.72 -9.23
C LEU A 26 2.70 4.68 -10.29
N LYS A 27 2.29 4.65 -11.54
CA LYS A 27 3.18 4.89 -12.68
C LYS A 27 3.20 6.39 -12.93
N VAL A 28 4.38 7.00 -12.91
CA VAL A 28 4.52 8.45 -13.05
C VAL A 28 5.57 8.78 -14.10
N THR A 29 5.22 9.62 -15.06
CA THR A 29 6.17 10.19 -16.01
C THR A 29 6.76 11.45 -15.41
N ALA A 30 8.08 11.49 -15.27
CA ALA A 30 8.79 12.60 -14.65
C ALA A 30 10.22 12.67 -15.12
N GLU A 31 10.88 13.81 -14.89
CA GLU A 31 12.28 14.02 -15.26
C GLU A 31 13.23 13.55 -14.14
N SER A 32 12.72 13.45 -12.91
CA SER A 32 13.52 13.04 -11.77
C SER A 32 12.63 12.33 -10.74
N SER A 33 13.27 11.64 -9.78
CA SER A 33 12.55 11.00 -8.69
C SER A 33 11.82 12.03 -7.81
N ASP A 34 12.42 13.19 -7.58
CA ASP A 34 11.80 14.25 -6.81
C ASP A 34 10.50 14.73 -7.46
N GLU A 35 10.54 14.93 -8.76
CA GLU A 35 9.35 15.30 -9.53
C GLU A 35 8.29 14.18 -9.48
N ALA A 36 8.72 12.92 -9.55
CA ALA A 36 7.82 11.78 -9.46
C ALA A 36 7.10 11.76 -8.09
N TYR A 37 7.81 12.03 -7.01
CA TYR A 37 7.21 12.14 -5.67
C TYR A 37 6.19 13.27 -5.61
N GLU A 38 6.55 14.45 -6.10
CA GLU A 38 5.65 15.60 -6.10
C GLU A 38 4.36 15.35 -6.87
N LYS A 39 4.49 14.77 -8.06
CA LYS A 39 3.32 14.42 -8.88
C LYS A 39 2.44 13.39 -8.19
N SER A 40 3.05 12.41 -7.54
CA SER A 40 2.34 11.36 -6.81
C SER A 40 1.57 11.93 -5.63
N GLU A 41 2.20 12.78 -4.84
CA GLU A 41 1.57 13.42 -3.69
C GLU A 41 0.37 14.26 -4.14
N ARG A 42 0.53 14.99 -5.22
CA ARG A 42 -0.54 15.81 -5.78
C ARG A 42 -1.71 14.96 -6.28
N TYR A 43 -1.40 13.88 -6.98
CA TYR A 43 -2.41 12.94 -7.45
C TYR A 43 -3.18 12.31 -6.30
N MET A 44 -2.48 11.93 -5.24
CA MET A 44 -3.09 11.25 -4.09
C MET A 44 -4.04 12.14 -3.29
N GLN A 45 -4.00 13.46 -3.48
CA GLN A 45 -4.99 14.34 -2.85
C GLN A 45 -6.41 13.98 -3.27
N ASN A 46 -6.59 13.41 -4.44
CA ASN A 46 -7.89 12.93 -4.92
C ASN A 46 -8.40 11.70 -4.17
N TYR A 47 -7.53 11.03 -3.42
CA TYR A 47 -7.86 9.82 -2.67
C TYR A 47 -8.23 10.09 -1.21
N ILE A 48 -8.05 11.32 -0.77
CA ILE A 48 -8.46 11.69 0.59
C ILE A 48 -9.98 11.54 0.68
N CYS A 49 -10.43 10.73 1.63
CA CYS A 49 -11.82 10.42 1.78
C CYS A 49 -12.32 10.60 3.22
N ASP A 50 -13.60 10.85 3.33
CA ASP A 50 -14.32 10.90 4.60
C ASP A 50 -15.78 10.62 4.25
N TYR A 51 -16.20 9.38 4.43
CA TYR A 51 -17.56 8.97 4.05
C TYR A 51 -18.07 7.87 4.98
N THR A 52 -19.35 7.59 4.90
CA THR A 52 -19.97 6.48 5.60
C THR A 52 -20.18 5.33 4.63
N ASN A 53 -19.68 4.14 4.96
CA ASN A 53 -19.81 2.98 4.10
C ASN A 53 -21.19 2.34 4.20
N ILE A 54 -21.42 1.26 3.45
CA ILE A 54 -22.70 0.55 3.41
C ILE A 54 -23.10 -0.08 4.75
N ASN A 55 -22.14 -0.24 5.64
CA ASN A 55 -22.37 -0.81 6.98
C ASN A 55 -22.62 0.28 8.04
N GLY A 56 -22.71 1.54 7.65
CA GLY A 56 -22.90 2.66 8.56
C GLY A 56 -21.65 3.08 9.32
N GLU A 57 -20.50 2.60 8.91
CA GLU A 57 -19.22 2.95 9.53
C GLU A 57 -18.58 4.12 8.80
N ARG A 58 -17.93 5.02 9.55
CA ARG A 58 -17.19 6.13 8.96
C ARG A 58 -15.85 5.64 8.45
N VAL A 59 -15.56 5.92 7.20
CA VAL A 59 -14.27 5.63 6.55
C VAL A 59 -13.56 6.95 6.29
N LYS A 60 -12.34 7.07 6.80
CA LYS A 60 -11.61 8.33 6.75
C LYS A 60 -10.14 8.08 6.47
N THR A 61 -9.54 8.92 5.64
CA THR A 61 -8.10 8.92 5.43
C THR A 61 -7.40 9.42 6.69
N LEU A 62 -6.50 8.61 7.22
CA LEU A 62 -5.64 8.99 8.32
C LEU A 62 -4.33 9.59 7.78
N ASN A 63 -3.72 8.92 6.81
CA ASN A 63 -2.43 9.34 6.27
C ASN A 63 -2.22 8.78 4.88
N ILE A 64 -1.50 9.52 4.06
CA ILE A 64 -1.02 9.08 2.73
C ILE A 64 0.47 9.41 2.69
N GLU A 65 1.29 8.40 2.40
CA GLU A 65 2.73 8.58 2.38
C GLU A 65 3.35 7.87 1.18
N ALA A 66 4.17 8.59 0.43
CA ALA A 66 4.99 8.00 -0.61
C ALA A 66 6.25 7.46 0.05
N ILE A 67 6.47 6.17 -0.02
CA ILE A 67 7.54 5.51 0.74
C ILE A 67 8.69 5.03 -0.12
N ASP A 68 8.51 4.92 -1.42
CA ASP A 68 9.56 4.48 -2.31
C ASP A 68 9.33 4.97 -3.73
N CYS A 69 10.41 5.17 -4.46
CA CYS A 69 10.37 5.54 -5.85
C CYS A 69 11.45 4.74 -6.59
N PHE A 70 11.04 4.03 -7.60
CA PHE A 70 11.96 3.20 -8.38
C PHE A 70 11.87 3.57 -9.84
N LEU A 71 13.01 3.49 -10.52
CA LEU A 71 13.06 3.73 -11.94
C LEU A 71 12.30 2.60 -12.64
N ALA A 72 11.31 2.99 -13.39
CA ALA A 72 10.45 2.03 -14.04
C ALA A 72 10.87 1.81 -15.47
N PHE A 73 10.17 1.48 -16.30
CA PHE A 73 9.99 0.43 -17.25
C PHE A 73 10.02 0.99 -18.67
N ASP A 74 10.44 0.12 -19.52
CA ASP A 74 10.20 0.23 -20.93
C ASP A 74 8.86 -0.44 -21.21
N PRO A 75 7.83 0.31 -21.65
CA PRO A 75 6.52 -0.30 -21.91
C PRO A 75 6.51 -1.31 -23.07
N GLU A 76 7.60 -1.42 -23.80
CA GLU A 76 7.72 -2.36 -24.91
C GLU A 76 8.28 -3.72 -24.50
N GLU A 77 8.79 -3.83 -23.29
CA GLU A 77 9.30 -5.11 -22.78
C GLU A 77 8.17 -6.06 -22.43
N ASP A 78 8.31 -7.31 -22.86
CA ASP A 78 7.32 -8.34 -22.61
C ASP A 78 7.28 -8.74 -21.14
N VAL A 79 8.43 -8.88 -20.50
CA VAL A 79 8.57 -9.14 -19.07
C VAL A 79 9.58 -8.18 -18.49
N GLN A 80 9.19 -7.46 -17.45
CA GLN A 80 10.06 -6.47 -16.86
C GLN A 80 9.88 -6.42 -15.35
N GLU A 81 10.99 -6.28 -14.65
CA GLU A 81 10.97 -6.08 -13.21
C GLU A 81 10.43 -4.68 -12.91
N LEU A 82 9.33 -4.63 -12.16
CA LEU A 82 8.71 -3.36 -11.79
C LEU A 82 9.14 -2.88 -10.42
N TYR A 83 9.47 -3.80 -9.55
CA TYR A 83 9.79 -3.47 -8.17
C TYR A 83 10.62 -4.60 -7.56
N SER A 84 11.59 -4.22 -6.76
CA SER A 84 12.30 -5.17 -5.92
C SER A 84 12.61 -4.53 -4.58
N SER A 85 12.65 -5.33 -3.54
CA SER A 85 13.08 -4.90 -2.23
C SER A 85 13.79 -6.03 -1.53
N PHE A 86 14.71 -5.67 -0.67
CA PHE A 86 15.38 -6.62 0.19
C PHE A 86 14.88 -6.45 1.60
N SER A 87 14.73 -7.55 2.30
CA SER A 87 14.46 -7.51 3.72
C SER A 87 15.31 -8.53 4.44
N VAL A 88 15.57 -8.26 5.70
CA VAL A 88 16.34 -9.16 6.56
C VAL A 88 15.61 -9.31 7.87
N ASN A 89 15.61 -10.51 8.40
CA ASN A 89 14.98 -10.80 9.68
C ASN A 89 15.88 -10.33 10.82
N ASN A 90 15.60 -9.13 11.33
CA ASN A 90 16.26 -8.58 12.51
C ASN A 90 15.44 -8.81 13.79
N SER A 91 14.38 -9.59 13.68
CA SER A 91 13.50 -9.91 14.81
C SER A 91 13.98 -11.19 15.52
N SER A 92 13.28 -11.53 16.60
CA SER A 92 13.52 -12.80 17.30
C SER A 92 12.77 -13.97 16.67
N LEU A 93 12.04 -13.74 15.59
CA LEU A 93 11.29 -14.79 14.92
C LEU A 93 12.22 -15.76 14.19
N PRO A 94 11.90 -17.07 14.20
CA PRO A 94 12.57 -18.01 13.31
C PRO A 94 12.43 -17.60 11.83
N GLU A 95 13.42 -17.93 11.03
CA GLU A 95 13.41 -17.56 9.60
C GLU A 95 12.16 -18.07 8.85
N GLU A 96 11.67 -19.25 9.19
CA GLU A 96 10.44 -19.78 8.60
C GLU A 96 9.23 -18.89 8.87
N GLU A 97 9.12 -18.42 10.11
CA GLU A 97 8.01 -17.56 10.49
C GLU A 97 8.11 -16.19 9.82
N TYR A 98 9.32 -15.65 9.75
CA TYR A 98 9.57 -14.42 9.04
C TYR A 98 9.20 -14.54 7.55
N TYR A 99 9.61 -15.65 6.93
CA TYR A 99 9.27 -15.90 5.52
C TYR A 99 7.76 -15.92 5.30
N LYS A 100 7.00 -16.54 6.21
CA LYS A 100 5.54 -16.55 6.14
C LYS A 100 4.96 -15.14 6.23
N LEU A 101 5.54 -14.29 7.06
CA LEU A 101 5.10 -12.90 7.17
C LEU A 101 5.29 -12.14 5.86
N ILE A 102 6.47 -12.20 5.28
CA ILE A 102 6.76 -11.42 4.06
C ILE A 102 6.04 -11.96 2.83
N THR A 103 5.65 -13.22 2.83
CA THR A 103 4.89 -13.82 1.73
C THR A 103 3.39 -13.77 1.95
N SER A 104 2.94 -13.24 3.07
CA SER A 104 1.53 -13.25 3.48
C SER A 104 0.93 -14.65 3.51
N ALA A 105 1.77 -15.67 3.73
CA ALA A 105 1.38 -17.08 3.77
C ALA A 105 1.26 -17.60 5.19
N CYS A 106 1.22 -16.72 6.20
CA CYS A 106 1.11 -17.13 7.59
C CYS A 106 -0.32 -17.49 7.95
N ASP A 107 -0.47 -18.41 8.91
CA ASP A 107 -1.77 -18.84 9.42
C ASP A 107 -2.36 -17.86 10.45
N VAL A 108 -1.67 -16.79 10.74
CA VAL A 108 -2.10 -15.77 11.70
C VAL A 108 -3.04 -14.81 11.00
N GLU A 109 -4.33 -14.86 11.31
CA GLU A 109 -5.37 -14.06 10.67
C GLU A 109 -5.12 -12.56 10.73
N GLN A 110 -4.51 -12.08 11.80
CA GLN A 110 -4.22 -10.66 11.94
C GLN A 110 -3.25 -10.11 10.88
N LEU A 111 -2.49 -11.00 10.23
CA LEU A 111 -1.44 -10.61 9.30
C LEU A 111 -1.76 -10.95 7.84
N ARG A 112 -2.95 -11.45 7.58
CA ARG A 112 -3.34 -11.76 6.20
C ARG A 112 -3.64 -10.48 5.42
N ALA A 113 -3.39 -10.53 4.11
CA ALA A 113 -3.79 -9.45 3.23
C ALA A 113 -5.31 -9.44 3.07
N LEU A 114 -5.89 -8.23 3.05
CA LEU A 114 -7.31 -8.06 2.80
C LEU A 114 -7.58 -8.02 1.31
N ARG A 115 -8.74 -8.55 0.92
CA ARG A 115 -9.29 -8.34 -0.41
C ARG A 115 -10.26 -7.15 -0.37
N ASN A 116 -10.58 -6.59 -1.52
CA ASN A 116 -11.45 -5.41 -1.60
C ASN A 116 -12.78 -5.60 -0.87
N ASN A 117 -13.35 -6.83 -0.93
CA ASN A 117 -14.60 -7.11 -0.22
C ASN A 117 -14.43 -7.09 1.30
N ASP A 118 -13.24 -7.46 1.80
CA ASP A 118 -12.98 -7.49 3.24
C ASP A 118 -12.94 -6.09 3.82
N PHE A 119 -12.48 -5.11 3.05
CA PHE A 119 -12.42 -3.72 3.47
C PHE A 119 -13.80 -3.16 3.84
N ASN A 120 -14.85 -3.63 3.18
CA ASN A 120 -16.22 -3.17 3.40
C ASN A 120 -17.02 -4.06 4.36
N LYS A 121 -16.40 -5.06 4.99
CA LYS A 121 -17.09 -5.90 5.97
C LYS A 121 -17.25 -5.16 7.29
N PRO A 122 -18.39 -5.37 8.00
CA PRO A 122 -18.59 -4.74 9.31
C PRO A 122 -17.52 -5.14 10.31
N SER A 123 -17.25 -4.23 11.24
CA SER A 123 -16.47 -4.56 12.45
C SER A 123 -17.26 -5.51 13.31
N VAL A 124 -16.66 -6.60 13.69
CA VAL A 124 -17.31 -7.60 14.57
C VAL A 124 -16.63 -7.57 15.92
#